data_3592ce408c03be5345960907bc798be6
#
_entry.id   3592ce408c03be5345960907bc798be6
#
_cell.length_a   1.000
_cell.length_b   1.000
_cell.length_c   1.000
_cell.angle_alpha   90.00
_cell.angle_beta   90.00
_cell.angle_gamma   90.00
#
_symmetry.space_group_name_H-M   'P 1'
#
loop_
_entity.id
_entity.type
_entity.pdbx_description
1 polymer ?
#
loop_
_entity_poly.entity_id
_entity_poly.type
_entity_poly.pdbx_seq_one_letter_code
_entity_poly.pdbx_strand_id
1 'polypeptide(L)'
;VLRHVHLTLVDVTRRYGDNLVLDRIGFAVKPGERLGVVGDNGSGKSTLLRLLAKTEEPDNGELTVTSPGGVGYLPQQLDLPEDRTVADAIDLALADLREIEAAMRATERALADDPKAADAYADLLARFESRDGWDADLRVDLALAALGLPGLDRTRSLGTLSGGERSRLMLAATLASKPALLLLDEPSNDLDDAAAAWLEAELRDWSGTVVVVTHDRAFLEAVTTTMIEVADRKARRYGNGYAGYLTAKATERQQAQAAYEKWSTEVERQEGIVDHNAGRAGAIPRKLPMANMSTGAFRARNRDHGASSRIKIAKRRLERLHADPVAPPPEPLRFAPDIAVATAESEAPALRLKGIRVGDRLNVPELTIARGERVLVTGPNGAGKTTLMRVLADELEPDEGAAERTGAIGHLRQLAGPGSGRTSVLRAFAAGRVGTLEEHAEALYALGLFAPEQFGTQVAALSTGQRRRLELARLVSRPVDVLLLDEPTNHLSPVLAEELQAALAAYTGTVVLVSHDRRLRASFVGRRLEMDSGAIIDAP
;
A
#
# COMPACT_ATOMS: atom_id res chain seq x y z
N VAL A 1 -29.65 -25.46 1.73
CA VAL A 1 -29.83 -24.50 0.64
C VAL A 1 -28.54 -23.73 0.53
N LEU A 2 -27.78 -23.93 -0.57
CA LEU A 2 -26.50 -23.29 -0.84
C LEU A 2 -26.68 -21.77 -0.89
N ARG A 3 -26.02 -21.08 0.03
CA ARG A 3 -26.00 -19.61 0.15
C ARG A 3 -25.06 -19.02 -0.91
N HIS A 4 -25.49 -19.01 -2.16
CA HIS A 4 -24.65 -18.45 -3.22
C HIS A 4 -24.68 -16.93 -3.16
N VAL A 5 -23.62 -16.34 -2.63
CA VAL A 5 -23.31 -14.93 -2.86
C VAL A 5 -23.00 -14.76 -4.34
N HIS A 6 -23.73 -13.89 -5.01
CA HIS A 6 -23.44 -13.48 -6.39
C HIS A 6 -23.04 -12.01 -6.39
N LEU A 7 -21.81 -11.75 -6.81
CA LEU A 7 -21.25 -10.41 -6.85
C LEU A 7 -20.60 -10.21 -8.21
N THR A 8 -21.14 -9.27 -9.00
CA THR A 8 -20.64 -8.97 -10.35
C THR A 8 -20.71 -7.46 -10.61
N LEU A 9 -19.62 -6.94 -11.15
CA LEU A 9 -19.52 -5.57 -11.65
C LEU A 9 -19.29 -5.63 -13.15
N VAL A 10 -20.04 -4.82 -13.92
CA VAL A 10 -19.89 -4.68 -15.38
C VAL A 10 -19.82 -3.19 -15.70
N ASP A 11 -18.68 -2.74 -16.19
CA ASP A 11 -18.41 -1.35 -16.61
C ASP A 11 -18.79 -0.30 -15.54
N VAL A 12 -18.63 -0.63 -14.26
CA VAL A 12 -19.01 0.23 -13.14
C VAL A 12 -18.09 1.45 -13.07
N THR A 13 -18.71 2.62 -13.03
CA THR A 13 -18.04 3.93 -12.93
C THR A 13 -18.53 4.69 -11.71
N ARG A 14 -17.63 5.34 -10.97
CA ARG A 14 -17.97 6.18 -9.82
C ARG A 14 -17.16 7.47 -9.79
N ARG A 15 -17.86 8.61 -9.56
CA ARG A 15 -17.31 9.96 -9.46
C ARG A 15 -17.73 10.64 -8.18
N TYR A 16 -16.92 11.61 -7.74
CA TYR A 16 -17.29 12.58 -6.71
C TYR A 16 -17.04 13.98 -7.27
N GLY A 17 -18.12 14.65 -7.68
CA GLY A 17 -18.00 15.88 -8.47
C GLY A 17 -17.25 15.61 -9.79
N ASP A 18 -16.21 16.39 -10.04
CA ASP A 18 -15.37 16.22 -11.25
C ASP A 18 -14.32 15.12 -11.12
N ASN A 19 -14.13 14.58 -9.92
CA ASN A 19 -13.12 13.55 -9.69
C ASN A 19 -13.65 12.15 -10.02
N LEU A 20 -13.13 11.56 -11.10
CA LEU A 20 -13.39 10.18 -11.49
C LEU A 20 -12.52 9.24 -10.65
N VAL A 21 -13.14 8.41 -9.80
CA VAL A 21 -12.45 7.50 -8.88
C VAL A 21 -12.35 6.08 -9.43
N LEU A 22 -13.43 5.55 -9.99
CA LEU A 22 -13.45 4.24 -10.65
C LEU A 22 -14.00 4.42 -12.08
N ASP A 23 -13.29 3.85 -13.07
CA ASP A 23 -13.64 4.01 -14.49
C ASP A 23 -13.84 2.65 -15.15
N ARG A 24 -15.10 2.30 -15.39
CA ARG A 24 -15.52 1.08 -16.09
C ARG A 24 -14.83 -0.17 -15.56
N ILE A 25 -14.91 -0.36 -14.25
CA ILE A 25 -14.37 -1.57 -13.62
C ILE A 25 -15.33 -2.75 -13.80
N GLY A 26 -14.76 -3.93 -14.02
CA GLY A 26 -15.54 -5.16 -14.22
C GLY A 26 -14.83 -6.37 -13.65
N PHE A 27 -15.49 -7.08 -12.74
CA PHE A 27 -15.05 -8.37 -12.23
C PHE A 27 -16.21 -9.09 -11.53
N ALA A 28 -16.02 -10.38 -11.27
CA ALA A 28 -16.95 -11.18 -10.48
C ALA A 28 -16.22 -11.84 -9.31
N VAL A 29 -16.93 -12.02 -8.19
CA VAL A 29 -16.44 -12.73 -6.99
C VAL A 29 -17.24 -14.02 -6.83
N LYS A 30 -16.53 -15.12 -6.66
CA LYS A 30 -17.14 -16.44 -6.52
C LYS A 30 -17.63 -16.66 -5.08
N PRO A 31 -18.69 -17.45 -4.88
CA PRO A 31 -19.11 -17.85 -3.54
C PRO A 31 -17.97 -18.50 -2.75
N GLY A 32 -17.81 -18.11 -1.49
CA GLY A 32 -16.74 -18.60 -0.61
C GLY A 32 -15.33 -18.10 -0.95
N GLU A 33 -15.20 -17.17 -1.88
CA GLU A 33 -13.92 -16.58 -2.22
C GLU A 33 -13.47 -15.55 -1.15
N ARG A 34 -12.18 -15.54 -0.81
CA ARG A 34 -11.56 -14.54 0.05
C ARG A 34 -10.70 -13.62 -0.81
N LEU A 35 -11.28 -12.46 -1.10
CA LEU A 35 -10.73 -11.46 -2.02
C LEU A 35 -10.00 -10.35 -1.25
N GLY A 36 -8.70 -10.18 -1.51
CA GLY A 36 -7.93 -9.04 -1.05
C GLY A 36 -7.98 -7.89 -2.06
N VAL A 37 -8.23 -6.68 -1.61
CA VAL A 37 -8.21 -5.47 -2.45
C VAL A 37 -7.04 -4.59 -2.04
N VAL A 38 -6.14 -4.35 -2.97
CA VAL A 38 -4.92 -3.54 -2.76
C VAL A 38 -4.87 -2.38 -3.75
N GLY A 39 -4.03 -1.41 -3.45
CA GLY A 39 -3.83 -0.22 -4.29
C GLY A 39 -3.40 0.96 -3.44
N ASP A 40 -2.99 2.04 -4.08
CA ASP A 40 -2.56 3.27 -3.40
C ASP A 40 -3.69 3.92 -2.59
N ASN A 41 -3.32 4.76 -1.62
CA ASN A 41 -4.30 5.55 -0.89
C ASN A 41 -5.00 6.53 -1.84
N GLY A 42 -6.33 6.55 -1.79
CA GLY A 42 -7.16 7.33 -2.69
C GLY A 42 -7.41 6.69 -4.07
N SER A 43 -6.96 5.44 -4.30
CA SER A 43 -7.22 4.72 -5.57
C SER A 43 -8.68 4.28 -5.76
N GLY A 44 -9.51 4.37 -4.70
CA GLY A 44 -10.93 4.00 -4.77
C GLY A 44 -11.28 2.68 -4.06
N LYS A 45 -10.39 2.09 -3.23
CA LYS A 45 -10.65 0.84 -2.49
C LYS A 45 -11.90 0.92 -1.59
N SER A 46 -11.96 1.93 -0.72
CA SER A 46 -13.13 2.13 0.15
C SER A 46 -14.39 2.49 -0.63
N THR A 47 -14.25 3.22 -1.76
CA THR A 47 -15.37 3.47 -2.68
C THR A 47 -15.90 2.16 -3.27
N LEU A 48 -15.00 1.26 -3.66
CA LEU A 48 -15.39 -0.07 -4.13
C LEU A 48 -16.16 -0.84 -3.04
N LEU A 49 -15.67 -0.86 -1.79
CA LEU A 49 -16.38 -1.52 -0.68
C LEU A 49 -17.76 -0.91 -0.43
N ARG A 50 -17.91 0.44 -0.47
CA ARG A 50 -19.21 1.11 -0.30
C ARG A 50 -20.22 0.76 -1.40
N LEU A 51 -19.75 0.63 -2.64
CA LEU A 51 -20.58 0.13 -3.74
C LEU A 51 -21.02 -1.32 -3.47
N LEU A 52 -20.10 -2.21 -3.07
CA LEU A 52 -20.41 -3.61 -2.75
C LEU A 52 -21.34 -3.75 -1.55
N ALA A 53 -21.24 -2.86 -0.56
CA ALA A 53 -22.14 -2.77 0.59
C ALA A 53 -23.50 -2.16 0.24
N LYS A 54 -23.67 -1.65 -0.99
CA LYS A 54 -24.86 -0.89 -1.42
C LYS A 54 -25.15 0.36 -0.57
N THR A 55 -24.13 0.91 0.08
CA THR A 55 -24.22 2.21 0.76
C THR A 55 -24.05 3.36 -0.23
N GLU A 56 -23.51 3.10 -1.41
CA GLU A 56 -23.44 4.00 -2.55
C GLU A 56 -23.89 3.27 -3.83
N GLU A 57 -24.40 4.04 -4.80
CA GLU A 57 -24.76 3.52 -6.12
C GLU A 57 -23.71 3.92 -7.16
N PRO A 58 -23.45 3.11 -8.20
CA PRO A 58 -22.60 3.50 -9.31
C PRO A 58 -23.24 4.60 -10.15
N ASP A 59 -22.44 5.50 -10.71
CA ASP A 59 -22.94 6.53 -11.64
C ASP A 59 -23.21 5.94 -13.03
N ASN A 60 -22.55 4.83 -13.39
CA ASN A 60 -22.76 4.09 -14.63
C ASN A 60 -22.33 2.63 -14.49
N GLY A 61 -22.84 1.75 -15.37
CA GLY A 61 -22.58 0.31 -15.36
C GLY A 61 -23.58 -0.46 -14.51
N GLU A 62 -23.37 -1.76 -14.40
CA GLU A 62 -24.22 -2.67 -13.62
C GLU A 62 -23.47 -3.24 -12.41
N LEU A 63 -24.10 -3.13 -11.24
CA LEU A 63 -23.64 -3.75 -10.00
C LEU A 63 -24.70 -4.73 -9.48
N THR A 64 -24.38 -6.01 -9.52
CA THR A 64 -25.22 -7.06 -8.95
C THR A 64 -24.58 -7.58 -7.65
N VAL A 65 -25.28 -7.38 -6.52
CA VAL A 65 -24.91 -7.97 -5.22
C VAL A 65 -26.13 -8.69 -4.68
N THR A 66 -26.07 -10.02 -4.66
CA THR A 66 -27.08 -10.89 -4.07
C THR A 66 -26.44 -11.69 -2.95
N SER A 67 -26.89 -11.47 -1.72
CA SER A 67 -26.40 -12.17 -0.52
C SER A 67 -27.58 -12.58 0.36
N PRO A 68 -28.17 -13.78 0.12
CA PRO A 68 -29.34 -14.21 0.88
C PRO A 68 -29.08 -14.39 2.39
N GLY A 69 -27.81 -14.57 2.77
CA GLY A 69 -27.37 -14.66 4.17
C GLY A 69 -26.91 -13.34 4.78
N GLY A 70 -27.29 -12.18 4.20
CA GLY A 70 -26.92 -10.87 4.70
C GLY A 70 -25.55 -10.37 4.23
N VAL A 71 -25.30 -9.09 4.42
CA VAL A 71 -24.04 -8.40 4.15
C VAL A 71 -23.54 -7.76 5.44
N GLY A 72 -22.35 -8.10 5.89
CA GLY A 72 -21.65 -7.43 6.98
C GLY A 72 -20.66 -6.44 6.40
N TYR A 73 -20.72 -5.19 6.79
CA TYR A 73 -19.79 -4.17 6.33
C TYR A 73 -19.12 -3.47 7.52
N LEU A 74 -17.81 -3.55 7.58
CA LEU A 74 -16.96 -2.80 8.49
C LEU A 74 -16.34 -1.62 7.72
N PRO A 75 -16.80 -0.39 7.91
CA PRO A 75 -16.18 0.80 7.31
C PRO A 75 -14.89 1.17 8.06
N GLN A 76 -14.00 1.89 7.39
CA GLN A 76 -12.75 2.39 7.98
C GLN A 76 -12.99 3.35 9.16
N GLN A 77 -14.07 4.12 9.12
CA GLN A 77 -14.49 5.01 10.21
C GLN A 77 -15.94 4.73 10.57
N LEU A 78 -16.21 4.69 11.86
CA LEU A 78 -17.54 4.50 12.38
C LEU A 78 -18.25 5.86 12.48
N ASP A 79 -19.34 6.01 11.75
CA ASP A 79 -20.17 7.21 11.76
C ASP A 79 -21.39 7.01 12.69
N LEU A 80 -21.10 6.70 13.97
CA LEU A 80 -22.11 6.62 15.01
C LEU A 80 -21.98 7.78 15.99
N PRO A 81 -23.12 8.39 16.40
CA PRO A 81 -23.13 9.44 17.40
C PRO A 81 -22.49 8.99 18.72
N GLU A 82 -21.75 9.88 19.36
CA GLU A 82 -20.99 9.57 20.59
C GLU A 82 -21.85 9.28 21.80
N ASP A 83 -23.11 9.73 21.79
CA ASP A 83 -24.11 9.49 22.84
C ASP A 83 -24.75 8.09 22.80
N ARG A 84 -24.56 7.36 21.68
CA ARG A 84 -25.01 5.97 21.56
C ARG A 84 -24.22 5.05 22.47
N THR A 85 -24.83 3.92 22.84
CA THR A 85 -24.23 2.92 23.71
C THR A 85 -23.51 1.81 22.92
N VAL A 86 -22.68 1.04 23.60
CA VAL A 86 -22.08 -0.21 23.07
C VAL A 86 -23.19 -1.16 22.59
N ALA A 87 -24.30 -1.28 23.34
CA ALA A 87 -25.45 -2.09 22.94
C ALA A 87 -26.04 -1.64 21.60
N ASP A 88 -26.23 -0.32 21.40
CA ASP A 88 -26.75 0.24 20.16
C ASP A 88 -25.85 -0.11 18.96
N ALA A 89 -24.54 -0.08 19.14
CA ALA A 89 -23.58 -0.44 18.10
C ALA A 89 -23.63 -1.94 17.75
N ILE A 90 -23.78 -2.80 18.75
CA ILE A 90 -23.93 -4.26 18.56
C ILE A 90 -25.26 -4.54 17.84
N ASP A 91 -26.34 -3.96 18.27
CA ASP A 91 -27.67 -4.17 17.67
C ASP A 91 -27.72 -3.67 16.22
N LEU A 92 -27.01 -2.57 15.90
CA LEU A 92 -26.86 -2.11 14.52
C LEU A 92 -26.13 -3.14 13.65
N ALA A 93 -25.04 -3.71 14.13
CA ALA A 93 -24.28 -4.73 13.39
C ALA A 93 -25.07 -6.05 13.27
N LEU A 94 -25.93 -6.36 14.21
CA LEU A 94 -26.81 -7.53 14.23
C LEU A 94 -28.22 -7.22 13.65
N ALA A 95 -28.45 -6.05 13.03
CA ALA A 95 -29.78 -5.59 12.64
C ALA A 95 -30.57 -6.64 11.84
N ASP A 96 -29.96 -7.25 10.83
CA ASP A 96 -30.58 -8.32 10.04
C ASP A 96 -31.06 -9.52 10.90
N LEU A 97 -30.28 -9.92 11.92
CA LEU A 97 -30.65 -11.00 12.83
C LEU A 97 -31.75 -10.56 13.78
N ARG A 98 -31.70 -9.34 14.29
CA ARG A 98 -32.76 -8.75 15.14
C ARG A 98 -34.07 -8.60 14.39
N GLU A 99 -34.04 -8.24 13.09
CA GLU A 99 -35.22 -8.18 12.23
C GLU A 99 -35.83 -9.58 12.02
N ILE A 100 -35.01 -10.60 11.73
CA ILE A 100 -35.49 -11.97 11.60
C ILE A 100 -36.12 -12.45 12.92
N GLU A 101 -35.47 -12.21 14.06
CA GLU A 101 -35.98 -12.56 15.39
C GLU A 101 -37.31 -11.86 15.69
N ALA A 102 -37.42 -10.57 15.40
CA ALA A 102 -38.67 -9.81 15.57
C ALA A 102 -39.79 -10.34 14.67
N ALA A 103 -39.48 -10.68 13.41
CA ALA A 103 -40.42 -11.28 12.48
C ALA A 103 -40.86 -12.68 12.94
N MET A 104 -39.97 -13.51 13.48
CA MET A 104 -40.31 -14.81 14.08
C MET A 104 -41.29 -14.66 15.22
N ARG A 105 -41.02 -13.75 16.17
CA ARG A 105 -41.92 -13.46 17.31
C ARG A 105 -43.28 -12.92 16.86
N ALA A 106 -43.32 -12.12 15.78
CA ALA A 106 -44.59 -11.62 15.22
C ALA A 106 -45.39 -12.75 14.57
N THR A 107 -44.71 -13.61 13.78
CA THR A 107 -45.35 -14.75 13.10
C THR A 107 -45.81 -15.82 14.11
N GLU A 108 -45.05 -16.07 15.17
CA GLU A 108 -45.43 -16.95 16.27
C GLU A 108 -46.74 -16.56 16.92
N ARG A 109 -46.96 -15.25 17.15
CA ARG A 109 -48.20 -14.72 17.68
C ARG A 109 -49.40 -14.90 16.71
N ALA A 110 -49.11 -14.90 15.40
CA ALA A 110 -50.14 -15.08 14.37
C ALA A 110 -50.48 -16.57 14.11
N LEU A 111 -49.67 -17.53 14.61
CA LEU A 111 -49.94 -18.97 14.43
C LEU A 111 -51.28 -19.44 15.00
N ALA A 112 -51.81 -18.72 16.01
CA ALA A 112 -53.08 -19.05 16.62
C ALA A 112 -54.28 -18.76 15.68
N ASP A 113 -54.15 -17.81 14.77
CA ASP A 113 -55.22 -17.26 13.94
C ASP A 113 -55.07 -17.58 12.45
N ASP A 114 -53.83 -17.90 11.97
CA ASP A 114 -53.54 -18.18 10.55
C ASP A 114 -52.63 -19.40 10.35
N PRO A 115 -53.18 -20.49 9.82
CA PRO A 115 -52.38 -21.68 9.51
C PRO A 115 -51.22 -21.46 8.52
N LYS A 116 -51.31 -20.42 7.64
CA LYS A 116 -50.23 -20.07 6.70
C LYS A 116 -49.02 -19.43 7.39
N ALA A 117 -49.19 -18.92 8.60
CA ALA A 117 -48.12 -18.39 9.42
C ALA A 117 -47.08 -19.46 9.78
N ALA A 118 -47.42 -20.76 9.76
CA ALA A 118 -46.52 -21.84 10.05
C ALA A 118 -45.39 -21.95 9.01
N ASP A 119 -45.71 -21.85 7.73
CA ASP A 119 -44.71 -21.90 6.65
C ASP A 119 -43.77 -20.68 6.73
N ALA A 120 -44.30 -19.50 6.97
CA ALA A 120 -43.52 -18.29 7.14
C ALA A 120 -42.58 -18.37 8.36
N TYR A 121 -43.05 -18.91 9.48
CA TYR A 121 -42.25 -19.14 10.67
C TYR A 121 -41.09 -20.13 10.39
N ALA A 122 -41.39 -21.25 9.70
CA ALA A 122 -40.37 -22.23 9.34
C ALA A 122 -39.27 -21.65 8.45
N ASP A 123 -39.64 -20.81 7.48
CA ASP A 123 -38.66 -20.12 6.62
C ASP A 123 -37.80 -19.11 7.41
N LEU A 124 -38.39 -18.32 8.31
CA LEU A 124 -37.66 -17.40 9.19
C LEU A 124 -36.73 -18.16 10.13
N LEU A 125 -37.22 -19.24 10.75
CA LEU A 125 -36.43 -20.10 11.64
C LEU A 125 -35.22 -20.71 10.90
N ALA A 126 -35.41 -21.25 9.71
CA ALA A 126 -34.34 -21.79 8.90
C ALA A 126 -33.29 -20.74 8.52
N ARG A 127 -33.72 -19.49 8.25
CA ARG A 127 -32.81 -18.36 8.01
C ARG A 127 -32.03 -17.98 9.26
N PHE A 128 -32.69 -17.93 10.42
CA PHE A 128 -32.09 -17.57 11.71
C PHE A 128 -31.06 -18.64 12.15
N GLU A 129 -31.47 -19.92 12.13
CA GLU A 129 -30.59 -21.07 12.45
C GLU A 129 -29.41 -21.17 11.49
N SER A 130 -29.64 -20.87 10.22
CA SER A 130 -28.58 -20.91 9.22
C SER A 130 -27.45 -19.90 9.48
N ARG A 131 -27.64 -18.92 10.34
CA ARG A 131 -26.66 -17.92 10.80
C ARG A 131 -26.28 -18.12 12.27
N ASP A 132 -26.63 -19.28 12.86
CA ASP A 132 -26.47 -19.55 14.30
C ASP A 132 -27.01 -18.38 15.16
N GLY A 133 -28.20 -17.88 14.83
CA GLY A 133 -28.77 -16.65 15.39
C GLY A 133 -28.92 -16.68 16.91
N TRP A 134 -29.19 -17.86 17.50
CA TRP A 134 -29.34 -18.07 18.94
C TRP A 134 -28.06 -17.71 19.74
N ASP A 135 -26.88 -17.90 19.14
CA ASP A 135 -25.59 -17.65 19.78
C ASP A 135 -24.97 -16.30 19.39
N ALA A 136 -25.74 -15.40 18.73
CA ALA A 136 -25.19 -14.17 18.20
C ALA A 136 -24.56 -13.27 19.30
N ASP A 137 -25.23 -13.09 20.43
CA ASP A 137 -24.72 -12.31 21.55
C ASP A 137 -23.50 -12.95 22.21
N LEU A 138 -23.50 -14.29 22.36
CA LEU A 138 -22.35 -15.02 22.88
C LEU A 138 -21.13 -14.85 21.94
N ARG A 139 -21.34 -14.92 20.64
CA ARG A 139 -20.26 -14.68 19.66
C ARG A 139 -19.71 -13.27 19.74
N VAL A 140 -20.55 -12.26 19.99
CA VAL A 140 -20.08 -10.90 20.24
C VAL A 140 -19.13 -10.87 21.43
N ASP A 141 -19.52 -11.47 22.56
CA ASP A 141 -18.72 -11.47 23.78
C ASP A 141 -17.40 -12.23 23.59
N LEU A 142 -17.41 -13.36 22.88
CA LEU A 142 -16.21 -14.13 22.54
C LEU A 142 -15.27 -13.34 21.61
N ALA A 143 -15.82 -12.68 20.59
CA ALA A 143 -15.05 -11.86 19.66
C ALA A 143 -14.46 -10.63 20.36
N LEU A 144 -15.23 -9.97 21.25
CA LEU A 144 -14.73 -8.86 22.08
C LEU A 144 -13.57 -9.31 22.95
N ALA A 145 -13.69 -10.46 23.62
CA ALA A 145 -12.63 -10.99 24.44
C ALA A 145 -11.35 -11.28 23.63
N ALA A 146 -11.49 -11.91 22.45
CA ALA A 146 -10.38 -12.21 21.55
C ALA A 146 -9.70 -10.95 20.98
N LEU A 147 -10.47 -9.88 20.80
CA LEU A 147 -9.97 -8.58 20.35
C LEU A 147 -9.49 -7.67 21.50
N GLY A 148 -9.31 -8.20 22.72
CA GLY A 148 -8.76 -7.47 23.86
C GLY A 148 -9.75 -6.52 24.57
N LEU A 149 -11.06 -6.79 24.46
CA LEU A 149 -12.14 -6.05 25.12
C LEU A 149 -13.04 -6.98 25.98
N PRO A 150 -12.48 -7.82 26.86
CA PRO A 150 -13.28 -8.76 27.63
C PRO A 150 -14.20 -8.02 28.61
N GLY A 151 -15.48 -8.42 28.66
CA GLY A 151 -16.45 -7.86 29.60
C GLY A 151 -16.77 -6.38 29.39
N LEU A 152 -16.68 -5.88 28.16
CA LEU A 152 -17.04 -4.50 27.82
C LEU A 152 -18.51 -4.22 28.20
N ASP A 153 -18.72 -3.23 29.08
CA ASP A 153 -20.05 -2.84 29.53
C ASP A 153 -20.89 -2.30 28.37
N ARG A 154 -21.98 -3.01 28.06
CA ARG A 154 -22.89 -2.67 26.96
C ARG A 154 -23.66 -1.36 27.17
N THR A 155 -23.75 -0.86 28.38
CA THR A 155 -24.41 0.43 28.71
C THR A 155 -23.48 1.63 28.53
N ARG A 156 -22.19 1.38 28.37
CA ARG A 156 -21.16 2.42 28.20
C ARG A 156 -21.38 3.21 26.91
N SER A 157 -21.28 4.55 26.99
CA SER A 157 -21.36 5.42 25.81
C SER A 157 -20.17 5.26 24.88
N LEU A 158 -20.39 5.26 23.57
CA LEU A 158 -19.34 5.19 22.53
C LEU A 158 -18.35 6.36 22.64
N GLY A 159 -18.82 7.54 23.08
CA GLY A 159 -17.95 8.70 23.29
C GLY A 159 -16.85 8.49 24.33
N THR A 160 -17.01 7.51 25.23
CA THR A 160 -16.01 7.18 26.25
C THR A 160 -14.98 6.14 25.80
N LEU A 161 -15.18 5.53 24.64
CA LEU A 161 -14.25 4.57 24.04
C LEU A 161 -13.18 5.30 23.24
N SER A 162 -11.96 4.80 23.28
CA SER A 162 -10.92 5.20 22.33
C SER A 162 -11.28 4.80 20.90
N GLY A 163 -10.65 5.41 19.89
CA GLY A 163 -10.84 5.04 18.50
C GLY A 163 -10.59 3.55 18.24
N GLY A 164 -9.51 3.00 18.80
CA GLY A 164 -9.19 1.58 18.67
C GLY A 164 -10.19 0.65 19.39
N GLU A 165 -10.74 1.04 20.54
CA GLU A 165 -11.82 0.27 21.20
C GLU A 165 -13.08 0.26 20.33
N ARG A 166 -13.44 1.39 19.71
CA ARG A 166 -14.60 1.48 18.79
C ARG A 166 -14.41 0.60 17.55
N SER A 167 -13.21 0.65 16.92
CA SER A 167 -12.90 -0.22 15.77
C SER A 167 -13.03 -1.70 16.11
N ARG A 168 -12.47 -2.13 17.24
CA ARG A 168 -12.52 -3.51 17.70
C ARG A 168 -13.93 -3.97 18.08
N LEU A 169 -14.72 -3.10 18.70
CA LEU A 169 -16.14 -3.35 18.99
C LEU A 169 -16.93 -3.64 17.71
N MET A 170 -16.76 -2.77 16.69
CA MET A 170 -17.49 -2.94 15.42
C MET A 170 -17.04 -4.16 14.65
N LEU A 171 -15.75 -4.46 14.66
CA LEU A 171 -15.22 -5.68 14.07
C LEU A 171 -15.83 -6.92 14.75
N ALA A 172 -15.83 -6.98 16.08
CA ALA A 172 -16.44 -8.06 16.84
C ALA A 172 -17.92 -8.27 16.50
N ALA A 173 -18.68 -7.19 16.50
CA ALA A 173 -20.13 -7.22 16.20
C ALA A 173 -20.41 -7.62 14.74
N THR A 174 -19.61 -7.12 13.78
CA THR A 174 -19.73 -7.47 12.36
C THR A 174 -19.44 -8.97 12.12
N LEU A 175 -18.38 -9.50 12.73
CA LEU A 175 -18.05 -10.92 12.63
C LEU A 175 -19.12 -11.81 13.28
N ALA A 176 -19.63 -11.40 14.45
CA ALA A 176 -20.65 -12.14 15.19
C ALA A 176 -21.98 -12.27 14.44
N SER A 177 -22.28 -11.36 13.51
CA SER A 177 -23.49 -11.44 12.67
C SER A 177 -23.45 -12.57 11.63
N LYS A 178 -22.30 -13.20 11.40
CA LYS A 178 -22.08 -14.31 10.43
C LYS A 178 -22.74 -14.07 9.07
N PRO A 179 -22.47 -12.95 8.39
CA PRO A 179 -23.06 -12.68 7.08
C PRO A 179 -22.49 -13.61 6.01
N ALA A 180 -23.25 -13.86 4.95
CA ALA A 180 -22.76 -14.63 3.81
C ALA A 180 -21.74 -13.84 2.96
N LEU A 181 -21.85 -12.51 2.95
CA LEU A 181 -20.88 -11.58 2.36
C LEU A 181 -20.32 -10.68 3.45
N LEU A 182 -19.02 -10.75 3.68
CA LEU A 182 -18.29 -9.94 4.64
C LEU A 182 -17.37 -8.95 3.91
N LEU A 183 -17.55 -7.66 4.16
CA LEU A 183 -16.80 -6.56 3.57
C LEU A 183 -16.03 -5.84 4.69
N LEU A 184 -14.70 -5.84 4.63
CA LEU A 184 -13.84 -5.30 5.68
C LEU A 184 -12.90 -4.23 5.11
N ASP A 185 -12.94 -3.02 5.68
CA ASP A 185 -12.03 -1.92 5.32
C ASP A 185 -11.02 -1.71 6.45
N GLU A 186 -9.75 -2.11 6.21
CA GLU A 186 -8.61 -2.04 7.14
C GLU A 186 -8.89 -2.69 8.52
N PRO A 187 -9.35 -3.97 8.56
CA PRO A 187 -9.75 -4.61 9.82
C PRO A 187 -8.61 -4.93 10.77
N SER A 188 -7.37 -4.95 10.30
CA SER A 188 -6.16 -5.20 11.11
C SER A 188 -5.63 -3.95 11.82
N ASN A 189 -6.15 -2.75 11.49
CA ASN A 189 -5.76 -1.53 12.18
C ASN A 189 -6.16 -1.63 13.66
N ASP A 190 -5.33 -1.11 14.54
CA ASP A 190 -5.53 -1.10 16.00
C ASP A 190 -5.58 -2.48 16.69
N LEU A 191 -5.20 -3.57 15.99
CA LEU A 191 -5.05 -4.90 16.55
C LEU A 191 -3.59 -5.14 16.98
N ASP A 192 -3.43 -5.82 18.10
CA ASP A 192 -2.15 -6.42 18.46
C ASP A 192 -1.93 -7.75 17.68
N ASP A 193 -0.75 -8.33 17.83
CA ASP A 193 -0.39 -9.55 17.10
C ASP A 193 -1.30 -10.74 17.44
N ALA A 194 -1.79 -10.83 18.68
CA ALA A 194 -2.68 -11.91 19.13
C ALA A 194 -4.09 -11.78 18.53
N ALA A 195 -4.66 -10.57 18.58
CA ALA A 195 -5.96 -10.26 17.99
C ALA A 195 -5.94 -10.41 16.46
N ALA A 196 -4.85 -9.97 15.81
CA ALA A 196 -4.67 -10.14 14.37
C ALA A 196 -4.58 -11.63 13.98
N ALA A 197 -3.82 -12.44 14.71
CA ALA A 197 -3.73 -13.88 14.48
C ALA A 197 -5.08 -14.59 14.67
N TRP A 198 -5.84 -14.20 15.68
CA TRP A 198 -7.20 -14.70 15.89
C TRP A 198 -8.12 -14.34 14.72
N LEU A 199 -8.11 -13.08 14.28
CA LEU A 199 -8.92 -12.64 13.14
C LEU A 199 -8.56 -13.39 11.84
N GLU A 200 -7.28 -13.63 11.60
CA GLU A 200 -6.81 -14.41 10.45
C GLU A 200 -7.32 -15.85 10.49
N ALA A 201 -7.32 -16.47 11.66
CA ALA A 201 -7.86 -17.83 11.85
C ALA A 201 -9.36 -17.87 11.58
N GLU A 202 -10.12 -16.92 12.16
CA GLU A 202 -11.57 -16.81 11.96
C GLU A 202 -11.93 -16.61 10.48
N LEU A 203 -11.20 -15.74 9.76
CA LEU A 203 -11.46 -15.48 8.34
C LEU A 203 -10.99 -16.60 7.40
N ARG A 204 -9.99 -17.40 7.78
CA ARG A 204 -9.61 -18.61 7.03
C ARG A 204 -10.70 -19.66 7.07
N ASP A 205 -11.36 -19.81 8.20
CA ASP A 205 -12.42 -20.79 8.41
C ASP A 205 -13.81 -20.24 8.02
N TRP A 206 -13.87 -18.97 7.55
CA TRP A 206 -15.12 -18.34 7.16
C TRP A 206 -15.79 -19.05 6.01
N SER A 207 -17.03 -19.48 6.21
CA SER A 207 -17.80 -20.22 5.20
C SER A 207 -18.43 -19.34 4.11
N GLY A 208 -18.51 -18.03 4.34
CA GLY A 208 -19.03 -17.02 3.40
C GLY A 208 -17.97 -16.45 2.49
N THR A 209 -18.38 -15.48 1.66
CA THR A 209 -17.50 -14.70 0.80
C THR A 209 -16.92 -13.54 1.61
N VAL A 210 -15.61 -13.29 1.51
CA VAL A 210 -14.92 -12.19 2.19
C VAL A 210 -14.29 -11.27 1.16
N VAL A 211 -14.48 -9.98 1.31
CA VAL A 211 -13.75 -8.94 0.57
C VAL A 211 -13.05 -8.05 1.61
N VAL A 212 -11.73 -8.00 1.57
CA VAL A 212 -10.94 -7.24 2.53
C VAL A 212 -10.03 -6.24 1.83
N VAL A 213 -10.07 -5.01 2.30
CA VAL A 213 -9.10 -3.96 1.97
C VAL A 213 -8.13 -3.88 3.15
N THR A 214 -6.85 -4.09 2.93
CA THR A 214 -5.82 -3.86 3.96
C THR A 214 -4.44 -3.66 3.35
N HIS A 215 -3.57 -2.99 4.10
CA HIS A 215 -2.16 -2.85 3.81
C HIS A 215 -1.29 -3.86 4.59
N ASP A 216 -1.87 -4.63 5.49
CA ASP A 216 -1.16 -5.68 6.24
C ASP A 216 -0.85 -6.89 5.33
N ARG A 217 0.41 -6.99 4.94
CA ARG A 217 0.90 -8.02 4.01
C ARG A 217 0.82 -9.44 4.61
N ALA A 218 1.04 -9.58 5.91
CA ALA A 218 0.94 -10.85 6.60
C ALA A 218 -0.52 -11.33 6.62
N PHE A 219 -1.44 -10.43 6.88
CA PHE A 219 -2.87 -10.68 6.83
C PHE A 219 -3.34 -11.09 5.42
N LEU A 220 -2.92 -10.34 4.37
CA LEU A 220 -3.23 -10.69 2.98
C LEU A 220 -2.75 -12.10 2.63
N GLU A 221 -1.53 -12.45 3.03
CA GLU A 221 -0.94 -13.77 2.79
C GLU A 221 -1.70 -14.89 3.53
N ALA A 222 -2.12 -14.64 4.76
CA ALA A 222 -2.80 -15.63 5.60
C ALA A 222 -4.25 -15.89 5.16
N VAL A 223 -4.96 -14.86 4.67
CA VAL A 223 -6.42 -14.92 4.48
C VAL A 223 -6.82 -15.03 3.01
N THR A 224 -6.15 -14.32 2.08
CA THR A 224 -6.69 -14.16 0.74
C THR A 224 -6.37 -15.30 -0.21
N THR A 225 -7.36 -15.65 -1.05
CA THR A 225 -7.21 -16.63 -2.14
C THR A 225 -7.08 -15.96 -3.51
N THR A 226 -7.54 -14.73 -3.61
CA THR A 226 -7.52 -13.91 -4.84
C THR A 226 -7.24 -12.46 -4.46
N MET A 227 -6.60 -11.73 -5.37
CA MET A 227 -6.31 -10.31 -5.19
C MET A 227 -6.95 -9.47 -6.30
N ILE A 228 -7.37 -8.26 -5.95
CA ILE A 228 -7.69 -7.18 -6.90
C ILE A 228 -6.81 -5.98 -6.58
N GLU A 229 -6.12 -5.49 -7.59
CA GLU A 229 -5.41 -4.22 -7.54
C GLU A 229 -6.29 -3.12 -8.13
N VAL A 230 -6.53 -2.06 -7.36
CA VAL A 230 -7.18 -0.84 -7.83
C VAL A 230 -6.11 0.21 -8.08
N ALA A 231 -5.79 0.43 -9.35
CA ALA A 231 -4.78 1.38 -9.79
C ALA A 231 -5.26 2.10 -11.06
N ASP A 232 -4.88 3.35 -11.23
CA ASP A 232 -5.24 4.16 -12.41
C ASP A 232 -6.73 4.12 -12.73
N ARG A 233 -7.58 4.13 -11.70
CA ARG A 233 -9.06 4.05 -11.79
C ARG A 233 -9.60 2.73 -12.34
N LYS A 234 -8.75 1.72 -12.54
CA LYS A 234 -9.08 0.38 -13.04
C LYS A 234 -8.95 -0.64 -11.92
N ALA A 235 -9.61 -1.78 -12.11
CA ALA A 235 -9.48 -2.94 -11.24
C ALA A 235 -8.87 -4.10 -12.05
N ARG A 236 -7.79 -4.69 -11.55
CA ARG A 236 -7.13 -5.84 -12.16
C ARG A 236 -7.09 -7.00 -11.19
N ARG A 237 -7.54 -8.18 -11.65
CA ARG A 237 -7.63 -9.39 -10.83
C ARG A 237 -6.39 -10.27 -10.98
N TYR A 238 -5.93 -10.83 -9.86
CA TYR A 238 -4.80 -11.77 -9.76
C TYR A 238 -5.24 -13.02 -8.97
N GLY A 239 -4.87 -14.20 -9.45
CA GLY A 239 -5.13 -15.46 -8.77
C GLY A 239 -4.04 -15.85 -7.76
N ASN A 240 -4.26 -16.95 -7.07
CA ASN A 240 -3.32 -17.56 -6.12
C ASN A 240 -2.92 -16.65 -4.93
N GLY A 241 -3.87 -15.87 -4.43
CA GLY A 241 -3.69 -15.03 -3.25
C GLY A 241 -2.58 -13.98 -3.38
N TYR A 242 -2.05 -13.55 -2.24
CA TYR A 242 -1.04 -12.52 -2.18
C TYR A 242 0.29 -12.94 -2.85
N ALA A 243 0.73 -14.18 -2.66
CA ALA A 243 1.94 -14.70 -3.31
C ALA A 243 1.83 -14.71 -4.85
N GLY A 244 0.65 -15.10 -5.37
CA GLY A 244 0.36 -15.05 -6.80
C GLY A 244 0.36 -13.62 -7.35
N TYR A 245 -0.17 -12.67 -6.61
CA TYR A 245 -0.11 -11.25 -6.94
C TYR A 245 1.33 -10.75 -7.06
N LEU A 246 2.19 -11.03 -6.07
CA LEU A 246 3.61 -10.63 -6.11
C LEU A 246 4.34 -11.27 -7.29
N THR A 247 4.09 -12.54 -7.58
CA THR A 247 4.68 -13.24 -8.73
C THR A 247 4.26 -12.61 -10.05
N ALA A 248 2.98 -12.27 -10.18
CA ALA A 248 2.46 -11.60 -11.38
C ALA A 248 3.10 -10.21 -11.56
N LYS A 249 3.22 -9.42 -10.48
CA LYS A 249 3.88 -8.09 -10.53
C LYS A 249 5.36 -8.19 -10.89
N ALA A 250 6.07 -9.19 -10.36
CA ALA A 250 7.46 -9.45 -10.75
C ALA A 250 7.57 -9.81 -12.24
N THR A 251 6.64 -10.62 -12.76
CA THR A 251 6.59 -10.99 -14.18
C THR A 251 6.26 -9.78 -15.06
N GLU A 252 5.28 -8.96 -14.69
CA GLU A 252 4.94 -7.71 -15.38
C GLU A 252 6.16 -6.78 -15.48
N ARG A 253 6.92 -6.64 -14.37
CA ARG A 253 8.15 -5.84 -14.34
C ARG A 253 9.22 -6.39 -15.27
N GLN A 254 9.46 -7.71 -15.24
CA GLN A 254 10.42 -8.36 -16.15
C GLN A 254 10.05 -8.18 -17.63
N GLN A 255 8.75 -8.29 -17.95
CA GLN A 255 8.25 -8.06 -19.32
C GLN A 255 8.44 -6.59 -19.75
N ALA A 256 8.16 -5.62 -18.87
CA ALA A 256 8.39 -4.21 -19.14
C ALA A 256 9.89 -3.92 -19.36
N GLN A 257 10.78 -4.51 -18.54
CA GLN A 257 12.23 -4.39 -18.70
C GLN A 257 12.69 -4.94 -20.05
N ALA A 258 12.27 -6.15 -20.40
CA ALA A 258 12.65 -6.78 -21.67
C ALA A 258 12.09 -6.00 -22.89
N ALA A 259 10.88 -5.42 -22.78
CA ALA A 259 10.31 -4.59 -23.82
C ALA A 259 11.11 -3.30 -24.01
N TYR A 260 11.50 -2.64 -22.92
CA TYR A 260 12.33 -1.44 -22.94
C TYR A 260 13.72 -1.71 -23.54
N GLU A 261 14.41 -2.75 -23.07
CA GLU A 261 15.72 -3.15 -23.62
C GLU A 261 15.68 -3.43 -25.12
N LYS A 262 14.66 -4.13 -25.57
CA LYS A 262 14.45 -4.39 -26.99
C LYS A 262 14.20 -3.10 -27.78
N TRP A 263 13.42 -2.19 -27.25
CA TRP A 263 13.15 -0.90 -27.87
C TRP A 263 14.41 -0.03 -27.92
N SER A 264 15.14 0.10 -26.79
CA SER A 264 16.38 0.87 -26.68
C SER A 264 17.45 0.36 -27.62
N THR A 265 17.68 -0.95 -27.64
CA THR A 265 18.64 -1.60 -28.56
C THR A 265 18.29 -1.34 -30.03
N GLU A 266 17.01 -1.35 -30.38
CA GLU A 266 16.57 -1.07 -31.75
C GLU A 266 16.76 0.41 -32.10
N VAL A 267 16.50 1.35 -31.16
CA VAL A 267 16.77 2.79 -31.35
C VAL A 267 18.25 3.01 -31.59
N GLU A 268 19.13 2.53 -30.72
CA GLU A 268 20.59 2.65 -30.84
C GLU A 268 21.09 2.05 -32.18
N ARG A 269 20.55 0.91 -32.57
CA ARG A 269 20.90 0.27 -33.84
C ARG A 269 20.54 1.15 -35.04
N GLN A 270 19.36 1.75 -35.05
CA GLN A 270 18.91 2.60 -36.15
C GLN A 270 19.67 3.94 -36.17
N GLU A 271 19.98 4.52 -35.01
CA GLU A 271 20.82 5.72 -34.89
C GLU A 271 22.24 5.44 -35.41
N GLY A 272 22.84 4.34 -35.01
CA GLY A 272 24.15 3.91 -35.51
C GLY A 272 24.18 3.72 -37.03
N ILE A 273 23.09 3.24 -37.65
CA ILE A 273 22.95 3.14 -39.13
C ILE A 273 22.91 4.54 -39.76
N VAL A 274 22.19 5.49 -39.15
CA VAL A 274 22.11 6.87 -39.65
C VAL A 274 23.47 7.55 -39.56
N ASP A 275 24.13 7.49 -38.42
CA ASP A 275 25.42 8.16 -38.16
C ASP A 275 26.57 7.60 -39.02
N HIS A 276 26.67 6.26 -39.07
CA HIS A 276 27.71 5.61 -39.87
C HIS A 276 27.60 5.92 -41.36
N ASN A 277 26.38 6.01 -41.87
CA ASN A 277 26.17 6.29 -43.29
C ASN A 277 26.11 7.81 -43.60
N ALA A 278 25.77 8.69 -42.62
CA ALA A 278 25.83 10.15 -42.76
C ALA A 278 27.29 10.63 -42.95
N GLY A 279 28.24 10.09 -42.15
CA GLY A 279 29.65 10.38 -42.32
C GLY A 279 30.25 9.96 -43.68
N ARG A 280 29.72 8.89 -44.28
CA ARG A 280 30.11 8.43 -45.63
C ARG A 280 29.51 9.27 -46.74
N ALA A 281 28.24 9.72 -46.59
CA ALA A 281 27.58 10.54 -47.59
C ALA A 281 28.16 11.97 -47.68
N GLY A 282 28.72 12.50 -46.57
CA GLY A 282 29.41 13.80 -46.53
C GLY A 282 30.83 13.81 -47.15
N ALA A 283 31.45 12.67 -47.27
CA ALA A 283 32.85 12.56 -47.73
C ALA A 283 33.00 12.44 -49.27
N ILE A 284 31.88 12.43 -50.03
CA ILE A 284 31.93 12.25 -51.48
C ILE A 284 31.74 13.58 -52.22
N PRO A 285 32.70 13.99 -53.10
CA PRO A 285 32.57 15.23 -53.86
C PRO A 285 31.33 15.25 -54.77
N ARG A 286 30.49 16.24 -54.65
CA ARG A 286 29.23 16.39 -55.44
C ARG A 286 29.40 16.65 -56.92
N LYS A 287 30.65 16.86 -57.41
CA LYS A 287 30.95 17.07 -58.84
C LYS A 287 32.24 16.29 -59.21
N LEU A 288 32.09 15.17 -59.86
CA LEU A 288 33.14 14.56 -60.69
C LEU A 288 32.94 14.97 -62.14
N PRO A 289 34.01 15.42 -62.86
CA PRO A 289 33.88 15.74 -64.28
C PRO A 289 33.51 14.51 -65.12
N MET A 290 32.72 14.73 -66.12
CA MET A 290 32.22 13.70 -67.08
C MET A 290 33.34 13.24 -68.05
N ALA A 291 34.44 12.71 -67.57
CA ALA A 291 35.44 12.11 -68.45
C ALA A 291 35.91 10.78 -67.84
N ASN A 292 35.63 9.71 -68.56
CA ASN A 292 35.96 8.31 -68.30
C ASN A 292 35.14 7.59 -67.23
N MET A 293 34.02 7.00 -67.66
CA MET A 293 33.30 6.02 -66.87
C MET A 293 34.12 4.71 -66.75
N SER A 294 34.96 4.62 -65.75
CA SER A 294 35.50 3.33 -65.32
C SER A 294 34.48 2.57 -64.46
N THR A 295 34.53 1.24 -64.49
CA THR A 295 33.67 0.32 -63.67
C THR A 295 33.66 0.66 -62.19
N GLY A 296 34.63 1.44 -61.69
CA GLY A 296 34.72 1.93 -60.32
C GLY A 296 33.70 3.03 -59.95
N ALA A 297 33.40 3.95 -60.90
CA ALA A 297 32.43 5.03 -60.69
C ALA A 297 30.99 4.50 -60.67
N PHE A 298 30.68 3.45 -61.41
CA PHE A 298 29.36 2.78 -61.34
C PHE A 298 29.15 2.01 -60.05
N ARG A 299 30.19 1.36 -59.50
CA ARG A 299 30.18 0.68 -58.22
C ARG A 299 30.08 1.67 -57.04
N ALA A 300 30.67 2.86 -57.15
CA ALA A 300 30.56 3.91 -56.15
C ALA A 300 29.12 4.50 -56.10
N ARG A 301 28.51 4.79 -57.27
CA ARG A 301 27.13 5.26 -57.41
C ARG A 301 26.11 4.26 -56.86
N ASN A 302 26.24 2.98 -57.16
CA ASN A 302 25.34 1.94 -56.63
C ASN A 302 25.49 1.77 -55.10
N ARG A 303 26.69 1.96 -54.52
CA ARG A 303 26.90 1.99 -53.09
C ARG A 303 26.26 3.22 -52.42
N ASP A 304 26.29 4.37 -53.08
CA ASP A 304 25.66 5.61 -52.61
C ASP A 304 24.12 5.54 -52.57
N HIS A 305 23.53 4.98 -53.62
CA HIS A 305 22.06 4.75 -53.64
C HIS A 305 21.64 3.77 -52.54
N GLY A 306 22.48 2.76 -52.25
CA GLY A 306 22.26 1.81 -51.15
C GLY A 306 22.38 2.47 -49.78
N ALA A 307 23.34 3.38 -49.58
CA ALA A 307 23.52 4.11 -48.32
C ALA A 307 22.39 5.09 -48.04
N SER A 308 22.01 5.90 -49.04
CA SER A 308 20.90 6.84 -48.96
C SER A 308 19.55 6.15 -48.66
N SER A 309 19.31 4.99 -49.30
CA SER A 309 18.12 4.19 -49.05
C SER A 309 18.10 3.63 -47.60
N ARG A 310 19.24 3.14 -47.09
CA ARG A 310 19.38 2.64 -45.70
C ARG A 310 19.13 3.75 -44.71
N ILE A 311 19.70 4.94 -44.88
CA ILE A 311 19.43 6.11 -44.03
C ILE A 311 17.94 6.44 -44.03
N LYS A 312 17.28 6.48 -45.20
CA LYS A 312 15.86 6.78 -45.26
C LYS A 312 14.99 5.75 -44.55
N ILE A 313 15.34 4.47 -44.67
CA ILE A 313 14.64 3.38 -43.97
C ILE A 313 14.88 3.49 -42.45
N ALA A 314 16.12 3.70 -42.03
CA ALA A 314 16.47 3.86 -40.62
C ALA A 314 15.77 5.07 -39.98
N LYS A 315 15.76 6.24 -40.66
CA LYS A 315 15.03 7.42 -40.17
C LYS A 315 13.53 7.18 -39.99
N ARG A 316 12.88 6.55 -40.99
CA ARG A 316 11.45 6.18 -40.87
C ARG A 316 11.20 5.19 -39.73
N ARG A 317 12.14 4.31 -39.46
CA ARG A 317 12.04 3.36 -38.33
C ARG A 317 12.18 4.09 -37.02
N LEU A 318 13.16 5.01 -36.88
CA LEU A 318 13.33 5.88 -35.72
C LEU A 318 12.09 6.75 -35.47
N GLU A 319 11.54 7.38 -36.50
CA GLU A 319 10.31 8.17 -36.38
C GLU A 319 9.15 7.34 -35.79
N ARG A 320 9.02 6.06 -36.16
CA ARG A 320 8.00 5.16 -35.61
C ARG A 320 8.31 4.78 -34.16
N LEU A 321 9.57 4.49 -33.82
CA LEU A 321 10.00 4.15 -32.47
C LEU A 321 9.83 5.33 -31.53
N HIS A 322 10.09 6.56 -31.98
CA HIS A 322 9.88 7.77 -31.19
C HIS A 322 8.41 8.22 -31.12
N ALA A 323 7.57 7.81 -32.08
CA ALA A 323 6.13 8.06 -32.03
C ALA A 323 5.41 7.18 -30.99
N ASP A 324 5.97 6.00 -30.70
CA ASP A 324 5.46 5.06 -29.70
C ASP A 324 6.62 4.60 -28.78
N PRO A 325 7.09 5.49 -27.89
CA PRO A 325 8.21 5.19 -27.02
C PRO A 325 7.81 4.21 -25.90
N VAL A 326 8.67 3.24 -25.65
CA VAL A 326 8.51 2.36 -24.48
C VAL A 326 9.14 3.04 -23.27
N ALA A 327 8.34 3.30 -22.25
CA ALA A 327 8.84 3.91 -21.01
C ALA A 327 9.81 2.96 -20.28
N PRO A 328 10.91 3.47 -19.71
CA PRO A 328 11.76 2.65 -18.86
C PRO A 328 10.99 2.18 -17.63
N PRO A 329 11.12 0.92 -17.23
CA PRO A 329 10.52 0.46 -15.98
C PRO A 329 11.17 1.18 -14.79
N PRO A 330 10.41 1.38 -13.69
CA PRO A 330 10.95 2.01 -12.49
C PRO A 330 12.18 1.28 -11.95
N GLU A 331 13.19 2.05 -11.54
CA GLU A 331 14.36 1.49 -10.89
C GLU A 331 14.02 0.93 -9.50
N PRO A 332 14.62 -0.21 -9.09
CA PRO A 332 14.43 -0.72 -7.73
C PRO A 332 14.92 0.29 -6.70
N LEU A 333 14.21 0.42 -5.58
CA LEU A 333 14.67 1.23 -4.46
C LEU A 333 16.04 0.74 -3.98
N ARG A 334 16.98 1.66 -3.76
CA ARG A 334 18.31 1.39 -3.24
C ARG A 334 18.72 2.48 -2.28
N PHE A 335 19.27 2.06 -1.13
CA PHE A 335 19.95 2.97 -0.23
C PHE A 335 21.44 2.82 -0.41
N ALA A 336 22.18 3.92 -0.39
CA ALA A 336 23.63 3.91 -0.49
C ALA A 336 24.23 4.68 0.70
N PRO A 337 25.20 4.10 1.44
CA PRO A 337 25.96 4.86 2.43
C PRO A 337 26.90 5.86 1.74
N ASP A 338 27.31 6.91 2.45
CA ASP A 338 28.33 7.83 1.94
C ASP A 338 29.69 7.12 1.94
N ILE A 339 30.30 6.98 0.75
CA ILE A 339 31.58 6.28 0.56
C ILE A 339 32.70 6.95 1.38
N ALA A 340 32.66 8.26 1.57
CA ALA A 340 33.67 9.00 2.32
C ALA A 340 33.67 8.66 3.81
N VAL A 341 32.50 8.28 4.37
CA VAL A 341 32.36 7.88 5.78
C VAL A 341 32.61 6.38 5.96
N ALA A 342 32.27 5.56 4.96
CA ALA A 342 32.51 4.12 4.99
C ALA A 342 34.01 3.76 4.99
N THR A 343 34.89 4.65 4.49
CA THR A 343 36.36 4.46 4.46
C THR A 343 37.07 5.04 5.69
N ALA A 344 36.37 5.80 6.55
CA ALA A 344 36.95 6.31 7.79
C ALA A 344 37.02 5.19 8.83
N GLU A 345 38.20 4.74 9.18
CA GLU A 345 38.51 3.83 10.33
C GLU A 345 38.23 4.50 11.68
N SER A 346 37.06 5.13 11.84
CA SER A 346 36.65 5.74 13.09
C SER A 346 36.01 4.67 13.98
N GLU A 347 36.61 4.36 15.12
CA GLU A 347 36.03 3.50 16.17
C GLU A 347 34.79 4.11 16.84
N ALA A 348 34.41 5.36 16.49
CA ALA A 348 33.28 6.04 17.07
C ALA A 348 31.97 5.37 16.63
N PRO A 349 31.00 5.16 17.54
CA PRO A 349 29.70 4.63 17.22
C PRO A 349 28.94 5.56 16.26
N ALA A 350 27.97 5.00 15.53
CA ALA A 350 27.10 5.78 14.65
C ALA A 350 26.23 6.74 15.47
N LEU A 351 25.68 6.24 16.59
CA LEU A 351 24.81 6.99 17.48
C LEU A 351 25.13 6.65 18.94
N ARG A 352 25.20 7.66 19.81
CA ARG A 352 25.35 7.50 21.26
C ARG A 352 24.45 8.48 22.00
N LEU A 353 23.64 7.98 22.90
CA LEU A 353 22.83 8.75 23.84
C LEU A 353 23.34 8.52 25.26
N LYS A 354 23.44 9.59 26.07
CA LYS A 354 23.84 9.54 27.47
C LYS A 354 22.91 10.42 28.30
N GLY A 355 22.21 9.82 29.27
CA GLY A 355 21.35 10.50 30.21
C GLY A 355 20.21 11.28 29.59
N ILE A 356 19.68 10.81 28.47
CA ILE A 356 18.63 11.49 27.70
C ILE A 356 17.32 11.48 28.48
N ARG A 357 16.72 12.67 28.63
CA ARG A 357 15.38 12.87 29.15
C ARG A 357 14.59 13.83 28.27
N VAL A 358 13.31 13.49 28.02
CA VAL A 358 12.35 14.36 27.32
C VAL A 358 11.01 14.29 28.06
N GLY A 359 10.80 15.24 29.00
CA GLY A 359 9.64 15.24 29.90
C GLY A 359 9.42 13.88 30.52
N ASP A 360 8.16 13.43 30.54
CA ASP A 360 7.78 12.09 30.99
C ASP A 360 7.74 11.06 29.85
N ARG A 361 8.12 11.45 28.62
CA ARG A 361 7.97 10.62 27.41
C ARG A 361 9.17 9.76 27.07
N LEU A 362 10.37 10.17 27.53
CA LEU A 362 11.60 9.44 27.22
C LEU A 362 12.61 9.59 28.37
N ASN A 363 13.13 8.45 28.80
CA ASN A 363 14.21 8.37 29.78
C ASN A 363 15.17 7.24 29.37
N VAL A 364 16.28 7.61 28.73
CA VAL A 364 17.29 6.67 28.22
C VAL A 364 18.63 6.99 28.91
N PRO A 365 19.03 6.22 29.91
CA PRO A 365 20.29 6.41 30.61
C PRO A 365 21.51 6.29 29.72
N GLU A 366 21.53 5.24 28.89
CA GLU A 366 22.58 5.04 27.90
C GLU A 366 22.04 4.20 26.73
N LEU A 367 22.39 4.60 25.49
CA LEU A 367 22.17 3.81 24.28
C LEU A 367 23.34 4.05 23.34
N THR A 368 23.98 2.98 22.91
CA THR A 368 25.04 3.03 21.88
C THR A 368 24.66 2.12 20.72
N ILE A 369 24.75 2.65 19.50
CA ILE A 369 24.52 1.94 18.25
C ILE A 369 25.79 2.04 17.41
N ALA A 370 26.38 0.89 17.11
CA ALA A 370 27.62 0.81 16.34
C ALA A 370 27.37 1.13 14.85
N ARG A 371 28.43 1.41 14.11
CA ARG A 371 28.34 1.56 12.64
C ARG A 371 27.96 0.23 12.00
N GLY A 372 27.02 0.28 11.05
CA GLY A 372 26.49 -0.91 10.37
C GLY A 372 25.56 -1.77 11.26
N GLU A 373 25.35 -1.37 12.53
CA GLU A 373 24.41 -2.08 13.40
C GLU A 373 22.96 -1.87 12.95
N ARG A 374 22.19 -2.91 13.09
CA ARG A 374 20.76 -2.91 12.75
C ARG A 374 19.95 -3.08 14.02
N VAL A 375 19.07 -2.14 14.31
CA VAL A 375 18.29 -2.10 15.55
C VAL A 375 16.80 -2.01 15.22
N LEU A 376 16.01 -2.93 15.76
CA LEU A 376 14.55 -2.90 15.72
C LEU A 376 14.03 -2.44 17.08
N VAL A 377 13.30 -1.33 17.10
CA VAL A 377 12.67 -0.78 18.31
C VAL A 377 11.20 -1.20 18.32
N THR A 378 10.80 -1.91 19.36
CA THR A 378 9.44 -2.41 19.59
C THR A 378 8.86 -1.84 20.89
N GLY A 379 7.58 -2.04 21.14
CA GLY A 379 6.88 -1.59 22.35
C GLY A 379 5.47 -1.06 22.07
N PRO A 380 4.62 -0.89 23.08
CA PRO A 380 3.25 -0.43 22.92
C PRO A 380 3.15 0.99 22.34
N ASN A 381 1.94 1.36 21.93
CA ASN A 381 1.67 2.72 21.50
C ASN A 381 1.85 3.68 22.68
N GLY A 382 2.52 4.81 22.44
CA GLY A 382 2.85 5.76 23.52
C GLY A 382 4.14 5.44 24.30
N ALA A 383 4.82 4.32 24.04
CA ALA A 383 6.08 3.95 24.74
C ALA A 383 7.28 4.88 24.47
N GLY A 384 7.13 5.93 23.67
CA GLY A 384 8.21 6.89 23.40
C GLY A 384 9.05 6.61 22.15
N LYS A 385 8.72 5.60 21.32
CA LYS A 385 9.47 5.21 20.12
C LYS A 385 9.72 6.37 19.16
N THR A 386 8.68 7.09 18.76
CA THR A 386 8.82 8.27 17.88
C THR A 386 9.62 9.40 18.52
N THR A 387 9.52 9.59 19.85
CA THR A 387 10.33 10.57 20.58
C THR A 387 11.82 10.19 20.52
N LEU A 388 12.14 8.91 20.74
CA LEU A 388 13.51 8.40 20.58
C LEU A 388 14.03 8.64 19.16
N MET A 389 13.25 8.30 18.12
CA MET A 389 13.63 8.52 16.72
C MET A 389 13.92 9.99 16.40
N ARG A 390 13.10 10.91 16.92
CA ARG A 390 13.31 12.36 16.75
C ARG A 390 14.56 12.88 17.47
N VAL A 391 14.87 12.36 18.66
CA VAL A 391 16.12 12.69 19.37
C VAL A 391 17.32 12.16 18.58
N LEU A 392 17.27 10.92 18.08
CA LEU A 392 18.32 10.34 17.24
C LEU A 392 18.53 11.12 15.93
N ALA A 393 17.45 11.65 15.36
CA ALA A 393 17.46 12.41 14.11
C ALA A 393 17.90 13.89 14.27
N ASP A 394 18.19 14.36 15.49
CA ASP A 394 18.45 15.79 15.80
C ASP A 394 17.26 16.71 15.52
N GLU A 395 16.06 16.19 15.62
CA GLU A 395 14.80 16.91 15.40
C GLU A 395 14.11 17.35 16.68
N LEU A 396 14.56 16.80 17.79
CA LEU A 396 14.07 17.10 19.12
C LEU A 396 15.27 17.18 20.09
N GLU A 397 15.47 18.37 20.64
CA GLU A 397 16.49 18.59 21.66
C GLU A 397 16.00 17.99 22.98
N PRO A 398 16.80 17.14 23.66
CA PRO A 398 16.42 16.58 24.94
C PRO A 398 16.51 17.65 26.04
N ASP A 399 15.69 17.50 27.09
CA ASP A 399 15.73 18.40 28.26
C ASP A 399 17.00 18.19 29.06
N GLU A 400 17.50 16.95 29.13
CA GLU A 400 18.74 16.56 29.81
C GLU A 400 19.52 15.56 28.96
N GLY A 401 20.84 15.51 29.16
CA GLY A 401 21.74 14.55 28.52
C GLY A 401 22.39 15.04 27.24
N ALA A 402 23.06 14.14 26.54
CA ALA A 402 23.76 14.44 25.30
C ALA A 402 23.58 13.32 24.27
N ALA A 403 23.42 13.71 23.01
CA ALA A 403 23.32 12.83 21.86
C ALA A 403 24.47 13.10 20.88
N GLU A 404 25.35 12.09 20.69
CA GLU A 404 26.43 12.12 19.72
C GLU A 404 26.00 11.39 18.45
N ARG A 405 26.27 11.96 17.28
CA ARG A 405 25.87 11.42 15.97
C ARG A 405 27.03 11.49 15.01
N THR A 406 27.25 10.42 14.24
CA THR A 406 28.34 10.35 13.26
C THR A 406 27.80 9.93 11.90
N GLY A 407 28.12 10.70 10.86
CA GLY A 407 27.70 10.46 9.49
C GLY A 407 26.37 11.16 9.11
N ALA A 408 25.97 10.96 7.86
CA ALA A 408 24.75 11.51 7.31
C ALA A 408 23.52 10.74 7.80
N ILE A 409 22.58 11.41 8.43
CA ILE A 409 21.35 10.82 8.94
C ILE A 409 20.20 11.03 7.95
N GLY A 410 19.52 9.95 7.60
CA GLY A 410 18.27 9.95 6.88
C GLY A 410 17.13 9.53 7.79
N HIS A 411 16.13 10.38 7.98
CA HIS A 411 14.98 10.09 8.82
C HIS A 411 13.70 10.04 7.98
N LEU A 412 13.03 8.89 8.00
CA LEU A 412 11.68 8.71 7.48
C LEU A 412 10.70 8.74 8.65
N ARG A 413 10.01 9.87 8.83
CA ARG A 413 9.12 10.12 9.97
C ARG A 413 7.81 9.34 9.85
N GLN A 414 7.15 9.03 10.95
CA GLN A 414 5.83 8.38 10.96
C GLN A 414 4.77 9.18 10.19
N LEU A 415 4.74 10.50 10.39
CA LEU A 415 3.87 11.40 9.65
C LEU A 415 4.72 12.36 8.83
N ALA A 416 4.45 12.46 7.54
CA ALA A 416 5.00 13.51 6.71
C ALA A 416 4.60 14.88 7.29
N GLY A 417 5.58 15.71 7.60
CA GLY A 417 5.31 17.07 8.09
C GLY A 417 4.40 17.83 7.13
N PRO A 418 3.64 18.86 7.60
CA PRO A 418 2.87 19.71 6.71
C PRO A 418 3.84 20.34 5.72
N GLY A 419 3.76 19.92 4.46
CA GLY A 419 4.58 20.53 3.40
C GLY A 419 4.30 22.01 3.30
N SER A 420 5.31 22.84 3.04
CA SER A 420 5.13 24.26 2.74
C SER A 420 4.20 24.39 1.53
N GLY A 421 3.01 24.92 1.75
CA GLY A 421 1.81 24.76 0.92
C GLY A 421 1.88 25.15 -0.56
N ARG A 422 2.97 25.75 -1.06
CA ARG A 422 3.10 26.19 -2.46
C ARG A 422 4.21 25.51 -3.26
N THR A 423 4.95 24.60 -2.67
CA THR A 423 6.05 23.90 -3.34
C THR A 423 5.50 22.72 -4.12
N SER A 424 5.89 22.57 -5.41
CA SER A 424 5.54 21.39 -6.21
C SER A 424 6.35 20.17 -5.79
N VAL A 425 5.85 18.96 -6.12
CA VAL A 425 6.52 17.66 -5.88
C VAL A 425 7.96 17.71 -6.36
N LEU A 426 8.19 18.12 -7.62
CA LEU A 426 9.53 18.17 -8.20
C LEU A 426 10.45 19.15 -7.45
N ARG A 427 9.98 20.32 -7.09
CA ARG A 427 10.79 21.30 -6.33
C ARG A 427 11.06 20.81 -4.91
N ALA A 428 10.11 20.12 -4.27
CA ALA A 428 10.31 19.53 -2.96
C ALA A 428 11.33 18.38 -3.01
N PHE A 429 11.32 17.58 -4.07
CA PHE A 429 12.30 16.54 -4.32
C PHE A 429 13.71 17.14 -4.56
N ALA A 430 13.81 18.18 -5.36
CA ALA A 430 15.07 18.87 -5.68
C ALA A 430 15.68 19.66 -4.49
N ALA A 431 14.88 19.98 -3.45
CA ALA A 431 15.32 20.82 -2.35
C ALA A 431 16.54 20.25 -1.61
N GLY A 432 17.63 21.05 -1.54
CA GLY A 432 18.90 20.67 -0.91
C GLY A 432 19.78 19.74 -1.75
N ARG A 433 19.49 19.59 -3.04
CA ARG A 433 20.27 18.75 -3.98
C ARG A 433 20.98 19.62 -5.02
N VAL A 434 22.16 19.17 -5.44
CA VAL A 434 22.92 19.79 -6.53
C VAL A 434 22.39 19.27 -7.86
N GLY A 435 22.26 20.14 -8.87
CA GLY A 435 21.81 19.77 -10.21
C GLY A 435 20.69 20.67 -10.73
N THR A 436 20.32 20.49 -11.98
CA THR A 436 19.23 21.21 -12.65
C THR A 436 17.88 20.59 -12.31
N LEU A 437 16.79 21.34 -12.54
CA LEU A 437 15.45 20.84 -12.30
C LEU A 437 15.08 19.70 -13.27
N GLU A 438 15.68 19.69 -14.45
CA GLU A 438 15.51 18.64 -15.47
C GLU A 438 16.17 17.33 -15.02
N GLU A 439 17.41 17.38 -14.53
CA GLU A 439 18.08 16.19 -13.95
C GLU A 439 17.30 15.62 -12.77
N HIS A 440 16.73 16.49 -11.93
CA HIS A 440 15.88 16.03 -10.82
C HIS A 440 14.55 15.44 -11.29
N ALA A 441 13.98 15.93 -12.39
CA ALA A 441 12.78 15.35 -12.98
C ALA A 441 13.05 13.94 -13.53
N GLU A 442 14.19 13.75 -14.23
CA GLU A 442 14.62 12.44 -14.72
C GLU A 442 14.89 11.47 -13.57
N ALA A 443 15.58 11.91 -12.53
CA ALA A 443 15.85 11.09 -11.34
C ALA A 443 14.55 10.69 -10.60
N LEU A 444 13.60 11.62 -10.45
CA LEU A 444 12.31 11.31 -9.82
C LEU A 444 11.47 10.36 -10.66
N TYR A 445 11.53 10.52 -11.99
CA TYR A 445 10.85 9.63 -12.93
C TYR A 445 11.43 8.21 -12.89
N ALA A 446 12.76 8.08 -12.86
CA ALA A 446 13.46 6.80 -12.79
C ALA A 446 13.07 5.98 -11.54
N LEU A 447 12.81 6.65 -10.40
CA LEU A 447 12.32 5.98 -9.19
C LEU A 447 10.90 5.40 -9.34
N GLY A 448 10.10 5.86 -10.33
CA GLY A 448 8.74 5.38 -10.56
C GLY A 448 7.73 5.65 -9.44
N LEU A 449 8.10 6.54 -8.50
CA LEU A 449 7.24 6.89 -7.36
C LEU A 449 6.21 7.96 -7.69
N PHE A 450 6.43 8.71 -8.78
CA PHE A 450 5.54 9.76 -9.30
C PHE A 450 5.50 9.72 -10.82
N ALA A 451 4.31 9.87 -11.39
CA ALA A 451 4.16 10.09 -12.82
C ALA A 451 4.50 11.55 -13.19
N PRO A 452 5.01 11.83 -14.40
CA PRO A 452 5.41 13.18 -14.83
C PRO A 452 4.31 14.24 -14.64
N GLU A 453 3.05 13.88 -14.83
CA GLU A 453 1.90 14.76 -14.67
C GLU A 453 1.73 15.24 -13.21
N GLN A 454 2.28 14.49 -12.25
CA GLN A 454 2.21 14.81 -10.82
C GLN A 454 3.35 15.74 -10.36
N PHE A 455 4.39 15.96 -11.17
CA PHE A 455 5.56 16.77 -10.78
C PHE A 455 5.21 18.22 -10.45
N GLY A 456 4.17 18.76 -11.10
CA GLY A 456 3.63 20.10 -10.85
C GLY A 456 2.66 20.17 -9.66
N THR A 457 2.20 19.05 -9.13
CA THR A 457 1.23 19.02 -8.03
C THR A 457 1.82 19.65 -6.77
N GLN A 458 1.04 20.48 -6.09
CA GLN A 458 1.47 21.08 -4.82
C GLN A 458 1.54 20.02 -3.72
N VAL A 459 2.58 20.04 -2.90
CA VAL A 459 2.77 19.09 -1.80
C VAL A 459 1.60 19.11 -0.81
N ALA A 460 0.96 20.25 -0.60
CA ALA A 460 -0.23 20.37 0.23
C ALA A 460 -1.44 19.58 -0.31
N ALA A 461 -1.54 19.40 -1.62
CA ALA A 461 -2.63 18.65 -2.27
C ALA A 461 -2.39 17.13 -2.33
N LEU A 462 -1.21 16.68 -1.92
CA LEU A 462 -0.88 15.26 -1.91
C LEU A 462 -1.63 14.51 -0.81
N SER A 463 -2.06 13.29 -1.13
CA SER A 463 -2.51 12.32 -0.11
C SER A 463 -1.38 11.96 0.85
N THR A 464 -1.71 11.37 2.00
CA THR A 464 -0.71 10.89 2.97
C THR A 464 0.26 9.89 2.34
N GLY A 465 -0.24 8.95 1.54
CA GLY A 465 0.60 7.98 0.83
C GLY A 465 1.52 8.62 -0.23
N GLN A 466 1.02 9.63 -0.96
CA GLN A 466 1.85 10.38 -1.91
C GLN A 466 2.94 11.21 -1.21
N ARG A 467 2.62 11.82 -0.06
CA ARG A 467 3.64 12.50 0.77
C ARG A 467 4.70 11.51 1.26
N ARG A 468 4.28 10.32 1.68
CA ARG A 468 5.20 9.24 2.10
C ARG A 468 6.13 8.81 0.97
N ARG A 469 5.61 8.65 -0.25
CA ARG A 469 6.43 8.36 -1.44
C ARG A 469 7.43 9.47 -1.74
N LEU A 470 7.06 10.74 -1.57
CA LEU A 470 7.97 11.86 -1.77
C LEU A 470 9.13 11.86 -0.74
N GLU A 471 8.83 11.59 0.53
CA GLU A 471 9.86 11.46 1.56
C GLU A 471 10.80 10.29 1.27
N LEU A 472 10.24 9.14 0.87
CA LEU A 472 11.03 7.97 0.47
C LEU A 472 11.91 8.29 -0.75
N ALA A 473 11.36 8.94 -1.79
CA ALA A 473 12.13 9.38 -2.96
C ALA A 473 13.31 10.26 -2.56
N ARG A 474 13.10 11.21 -1.65
CA ARG A 474 14.16 12.08 -1.14
C ARG A 474 15.22 11.32 -0.35
N LEU A 475 14.81 10.31 0.41
CA LEU A 475 15.70 9.51 1.23
C LEU A 475 16.60 8.60 0.40
N VAL A 476 16.04 7.87 -0.59
CA VAL A 476 16.82 6.94 -1.45
C VAL A 476 17.74 7.66 -2.44
N SER A 477 17.50 8.96 -2.68
CA SER A 477 18.22 9.74 -3.68
C SER A 477 19.44 10.49 -3.14
N ARG A 478 19.88 10.19 -1.92
CA ARG A 478 21.08 10.80 -1.32
C ARG A 478 21.85 9.74 -0.54
N PRO A 479 23.18 9.86 -0.43
CA PRO A 479 23.94 9.01 0.46
C PRO A 479 23.52 9.23 1.92
N VAL A 480 23.36 8.15 2.67
CA VAL A 480 22.96 8.17 4.08
C VAL A 480 23.74 7.08 4.80
N ASP A 481 24.31 7.39 5.96
CA ASP A 481 25.08 6.41 6.78
C ASP A 481 24.21 5.76 7.85
N VAL A 482 23.23 6.52 8.34
CA VAL A 482 22.29 6.10 9.37
C VAL A 482 20.86 6.29 8.88
N LEU A 483 20.14 5.22 8.71
CA LEU A 483 18.71 5.23 8.38
C LEU A 483 17.88 5.09 9.66
N LEU A 484 17.08 6.11 9.94
CA LEU A 484 16.08 6.13 10.99
C LEU A 484 14.70 6.00 10.34
N LEU A 485 14.00 4.91 10.58
CA LEU A 485 12.76 4.57 9.89
C LEU A 485 11.63 4.37 10.90
N ASP A 486 10.71 5.33 10.96
CA ASP A 486 9.53 5.26 11.85
C ASP A 486 8.31 4.86 11.02
N GLU A 487 7.83 3.63 11.22
CA GLU A 487 6.71 3.00 10.49
C GLU A 487 6.85 3.14 8.95
N PRO A 488 7.95 2.65 8.34
CA PRO A 488 8.27 2.97 6.95
C PRO A 488 7.30 2.38 5.92
N THR A 489 6.61 1.29 6.25
CA THR A 489 5.67 0.59 5.35
C THR A 489 4.25 1.17 5.39
N ASN A 490 3.92 2.00 6.40
CA ASN A 490 2.60 2.59 6.53
C ASN A 490 2.25 3.46 5.31
N HIS A 491 1.04 3.28 4.78
CA HIS A 491 0.52 3.99 3.61
C HIS A 491 1.25 3.71 2.29
N LEU A 492 2.14 2.72 2.22
CA LEU A 492 2.73 2.23 0.98
C LEU A 492 1.86 1.12 0.39
N SER A 493 1.89 0.99 -0.94
CA SER A 493 1.32 -0.21 -1.56
C SER A 493 2.12 -1.46 -1.18
N PRO A 494 1.52 -2.65 -1.16
CA PRO A 494 2.22 -3.87 -0.79
C PRO A 494 3.49 -4.13 -1.62
N VAL A 495 3.48 -3.83 -2.92
CA VAL A 495 4.64 -3.98 -3.80
C VAL A 495 5.78 -3.04 -3.38
N LEU A 496 5.47 -1.77 -3.11
CA LEU A 496 6.47 -0.80 -2.68
C LEU A 496 7.04 -1.14 -1.29
N ALA A 497 6.21 -1.69 -0.40
CA ALA A 497 6.66 -2.18 0.90
C ALA A 497 7.63 -3.40 0.77
N GLU A 498 7.39 -4.31 -0.19
CA GLU A 498 8.33 -5.40 -0.50
C GLU A 498 9.66 -4.87 -1.09
N GLU A 499 9.59 -3.88 -1.99
CA GLU A 499 10.78 -3.23 -2.54
C GLU A 499 11.60 -2.52 -1.46
N LEU A 500 10.94 -1.80 -0.55
CA LEU A 500 11.57 -1.16 0.59
C LEU A 500 12.25 -2.18 1.49
N GLN A 501 11.59 -3.30 1.79
CA GLN A 501 12.16 -4.39 2.59
C GLN A 501 13.40 -4.99 1.92
N ALA A 502 13.36 -5.22 0.61
CA ALA A 502 14.52 -5.71 -0.16
C ALA A 502 15.67 -4.68 -0.16
N ALA A 503 15.37 -3.39 -0.34
CA ALA A 503 16.36 -2.32 -0.27
C ALA A 503 17.02 -2.23 1.11
N LEU A 504 16.23 -2.36 2.18
CA LEU A 504 16.75 -2.39 3.55
C LEU A 504 17.63 -3.62 3.81
N ALA A 505 17.26 -4.79 3.29
CA ALA A 505 18.07 -6.00 3.43
C ALA A 505 19.46 -5.87 2.75
N ALA A 506 19.52 -5.17 1.63
CA ALA A 506 20.76 -4.92 0.87
C ALA A 506 21.61 -3.76 1.42
N TYR A 507 21.04 -2.90 2.26
CA TYR A 507 21.73 -1.72 2.80
C TYR A 507 22.76 -2.12 3.87
N THR A 508 23.98 -1.60 3.75
CA THR A 508 25.14 -1.94 4.61
C THR A 508 25.39 -0.93 5.73
N GLY A 509 24.72 0.22 5.71
CA GLY A 509 24.84 1.22 6.77
C GLY A 509 24.04 0.88 8.03
N THR A 510 24.06 1.80 8.99
CA THR A 510 23.33 1.65 10.26
C THR A 510 21.83 1.83 10.06
N VAL A 511 21.01 0.97 10.67
CA VAL A 511 19.54 1.02 10.56
C VAL A 511 18.91 1.02 11.94
N VAL A 512 18.06 2.00 12.23
CA VAL A 512 17.15 1.97 13.38
C VAL A 512 15.73 1.97 12.83
N LEU A 513 14.99 0.92 13.12
CA LEU A 513 13.65 0.66 12.57
C LEU A 513 12.63 0.59 13.72
N VAL A 514 11.56 1.36 13.60
CA VAL A 514 10.31 1.16 14.35
C VAL A 514 9.27 0.65 13.36
N SER A 515 8.65 -0.50 13.63
CA SER A 515 7.61 -1.02 12.74
C SER A 515 6.62 -1.94 13.44
N HIS A 516 5.35 -1.81 13.08
CA HIS A 516 4.27 -2.74 13.38
C HIS A 516 4.04 -3.77 12.26
N ASP A 517 4.69 -3.62 11.08
CA ASP A 517 4.61 -4.57 9.98
C ASP A 517 5.24 -5.92 10.39
N ARG A 518 4.40 -6.94 10.54
CA ARG A 518 4.79 -8.27 11.01
C ARG A 518 5.81 -8.96 10.08
N ARG A 519 5.67 -8.78 8.74
CA ARG A 519 6.62 -9.34 7.76
C ARG A 519 7.97 -8.66 7.87
N LEU A 520 7.97 -7.34 7.97
CA LEU A 520 9.22 -6.58 8.09
C LEU A 520 9.93 -6.92 9.41
N ARG A 521 9.19 -7.03 10.52
CA ARG A 521 9.74 -7.46 11.82
C ARG A 521 10.27 -8.89 11.80
N ALA A 522 9.56 -9.82 11.14
CA ALA A 522 9.98 -11.22 11.05
C ALA A 522 11.26 -11.40 10.20
N SER A 523 11.42 -10.60 9.14
CA SER A 523 12.59 -10.65 8.27
C SER A 523 13.78 -9.83 8.77
N PHE A 524 13.59 -9.02 9.81
CA PHE A 524 14.63 -8.14 10.31
C PHE A 524 15.68 -8.91 11.11
N VAL A 525 16.93 -8.83 10.67
CA VAL A 525 18.08 -9.42 11.34
C VAL A 525 18.86 -8.30 12.04
N GLY A 526 18.97 -8.35 13.35
CA GLY A 526 19.66 -7.36 14.16
C GLY A 526 19.24 -7.37 15.62
N ARG A 527 19.75 -6.40 16.39
CA ARG A 527 19.41 -6.21 17.79
C ARG A 527 17.96 -5.74 17.94
N ARG A 528 17.27 -6.24 18.95
CA ARG A 528 15.93 -5.79 19.32
C ARG A 528 15.99 -4.99 20.61
N LEU A 529 15.35 -3.83 20.60
CA LEU A 529 15.14 -2.98 21.78
C LEU A 529 13.64 -2.91 22.05
N GLU A 530 13.25 -3.24 23.24
CA GLU A 530 11.88 -3.07 23.70
C GLU A 530 11.77 -1.77 24.49
N MET A 531 10.75 -0.98 24.20
CA MET A 531 10.45 0.25 24.94
C MET A 531 9.13 0.11 25.68
N ASP A 532 9.12 0.52 26.94
CA ASP A 532 7.89 0.70 27.71
C ASP A 532 7.99 1.98 28.53
N SER A 533 6.91 2.76 28.55
CA SER A 533 6.75 3.97 29.38
C SER A 533 7.95 4.93 29.31
N GLY A 534 8.53 5.11 28.13
CA GLY A 534 9.67 6.00 27.88
C GLY A 534 11.05 5.40 28.19
N ALA A 535 11.14 4.20 28.71
CA ALA A 535 12.40 3.52 29.04
C ALA A 535 12.70 2.40 28.01
N ILE A 536 13.99 2.11 27.80
CA ILE A 536 14.43 0.92 27.07
C ILE A 536 14.51 -0.23 28.07
N ILE A 537 13.76 -1.29 27.78
CA ILE A 537 13.85 -2.56 28.50
C ILE A 537 14.71 -3.46 27.57
N ASP A 538 15.91 -3.85 28.01
CA ASP A 538 16.73 -4.79 27.23
C ASP A 538 15.95 -6.10 27.09
N ALA A 539 15.59 -6.43 25.86
CA ALA A 539 15.13 -7.78 25.56
C ALA A 539 16.35 -8.72 25.60
N PRO A 540 16.26 -9.87 26.26
CA PRO A 540 17.36 -10.82 26.39
C PRO A 540 17.83 -11.38 25.06
#